data_88a7d2450ed00eada34cd50309b9e802
#
_entry.id   88a7d2450ed00eada34cd50309b9e802
#
_cell.length_a   1.000
_cell.length_b   1.000
_cell.length_c   1.000
_cell.angle_alpha   90.00
_cell.angle_beta   90.00
_cell.angle_gamma   90.00
#
_symmetry.space_group_name_H-M   'P 1'
#
loop_
_entity.id
_entity.type
_entity.pdbx_description
1 polymer ?
#
loop_
_entity_poly.entity_id
_entity_poly.type
_entity_poly.pdbx_seq_one_letter_code
_entity_poly.pdbx_strand_id
1 'polypeptide(L)'
;MSVLLCVSHLFSSVTNLFSKALGPKYDGKYLRTLLNDQLGDTTLKETLTNVVIPAFDINHLHPVIFSNVKARWDELKNPKLADVCISTSAAPTYLPAYEFQTTNSMGNTHVFNMVDGGVAANNPTLAAITQVSKGTNICEPFKTKPMETERMLVLSLGTGAAKNEGKYSATKAAKWGMFNWVYDNGATPIVDIFSDASSDMVDFHVGSFFQSFRCHKNYLRIQETDLSGEVALVDIATEQNLKKLTEVGKELLKKAVSRVNLETGEYEAVDGEGTNEEALTQFAKMLSQQRKLPLSP
;
A
#
# COMPACT_ATOMS: atom_id res chain seq x y z
N MET A 1 -5.00 50.91 -0.57
CA MET A 1 -5.52 49.64 -1.15
C MET A 1 -4.56 48.48 -1.06
N SER A 2 -3.28 48.68 -0.75
CA SER A 2 -2.25 47.63 -0.70
C SER A 2 -2.14 46.89 0.67
N VAL A 3 -2.61 47.47 1.75
CA VAL A 3 -2.50 46.86 3.10
C VAL A 3 -3.59 45.83 3.37
N LEU A 4 -4.79 45.99 2.79
CA LEU A 4 -5.90 45.05 2.95
C LEU A 4 -5.64 43.71 2.21
N LEU A 5 -4.93 43.71 1.09
CA LEU A 5 -4.58 42.50 0.34
C LEU A 5 -3.51 41.66 1.05
N CYS A 6 -2.58 42.31 1.76
CA CYS A 6 -1.55 41.61 2.53
C CYS A 6 -2.12 40.90 3.77
N VAL A 7 -3.11 41.51 4.43
CA VAL A 7 -3.80 40.97 5.60
C VAL A 7 -4.68 39.77 5.21
N SER A 8 -5.37 39.83 4.06
CA SER A 8 -6.20 38.73 3.59
C SER A 8 -5.38 37.47 3.22
N HIS A 9 -4.18 37.64 2.63
CA HIS A 9 -3.27 36.52 2.35
C HIS A 9 -2.66 35.93 3.62
N LEU A 10 -2.32 36.74 4.62
CA LEU A 10 -1.85 36.25 5.92
C LEU A 10 -2.96 35.53 6.69
N PHE A 11 -4.20 36.03 6.66
CA PHE A 11 -5.34 35.37 7.30
C PHE A 11 -5.71 34.05 6.58
N SER A 12 -5.66 34.01 5.24
CA SER A 12 -5.91 32.75 4.51
C SER A 12 -4.82 31.70 4.74
N SER A 13 -3.57 32.11 4.89
CA SER A 13 -2.47 31.21 5.24
C SER A 13 -2.57 30.69 6.69
N VAL A 14 -2.96 31.55 7.63
CA VAL A 14 -3.16 31.17 9.04
C VAL A 14 -4.40 30.28 9.18
N THR A 15 -5.52 30.60 8.52
CA THR A 15 -6.73 29.76 8.54
C THR A 15 -6.50 28.42 7.84
N ASN A 16 -5.73 28.35 6.76
CA ASN A 16 -5.32 27.09 6.13
C ASN A 16 -4.37 26.27 7.02
N LEU A 17 -3.49 26.91 7.77
CA LEU A 17 -2.62 26.22 8.73
C LEU A 17 -3.43 25.67 9.91
N PHE A 18 -4.38 26.45 10.44
CA PHE A 18 -5.29 26.02 11.50
C PHE A 18 -6.26 24.93 11.04
N SER A 19 -6.81 25.00 9.82
CA SER A 19 -7.69 23.93 9.31
C SER A 19 -6.95 22.62 9.09
N LYS A 20 -5.70 22.66 8.63
CA LYS A 20 -4.82 21.48 8.55
C LYS A 20 -4.39 20.93 9.91
N ALA A 21 -4.40 21.74 10.96
CA ALA A 21 -4.10 21.32 12.33
C ALA A 21 -5.32 20.76 13.07
N LEU A 22 -6.55 20.95 12.55
CA LEU A 22 -7.79 20.65 13.25
C LEU A 22 -8.56 19.44 12.71
N GLY A 23 -8.08 18.81 11.63
CA GLY A 23 -8.75 17.64 11.06
C GLY A 23 -8.09 17.11 9.78
N PRO A 24 -8.62 16.02 9.21
CA PRO A 24 -8.12 15.45 7.97
C PRO A 24 -8.35 16.41 6.79
N LYS A 25 -7.51 16.30 5.75
CA LYS A 25 -7.56 17.14 4.55
C LYS A 25 -8.89 17.03 3.80
N TYR A 26 -9.51 15.86 3.81
CA TYR A 26 -10.77 15.54 3.15
C TYR A 26 -11.77 14.93 4.15
N ASP A 27 -13.06 15.19 3.97
CA ASP A 27 -14.13 14.66 4.85
C ASP A 27 -14.52 13.20 4.56
N GLY A 28 -14.04 12.64 3.46
CA GLY A 28 -14.28 11.26 3.03
C GLY A 28 -15.71 10.95 2.56
N LYS A 29 -16.64 11.91 2.59
CA LYS A 29 -18.06 11.65 2.25
C LYS A 29 -18.23 11.15 0.82
N TYR A 30 -17.59 11.82 -0.14
CA TYR A 30 -17.66 11.42 -1.54
C TYR A 30 -17.16 9.99 -1.75
N LEU A 31 -15.99 9.66 -1.20
CA LEU A 31 -15.40 8.31 -1.31
C LEU A 31 -16.33 7.25 -0.71
N ARG A 32 -16.90 7.51 0.48
CA ARG A 32 -17.83 6.60 1.13
C ARG A 32 -19.09 6.38 0.30
N THR A 33 -19.69 7.45 -0.22
CA THR A 33 -20.87 7.35 -1.09
C THR A 33 -20.54 6.53 -2.34
N LEU A 34 -19.45 6.87 -3.03
CA LEU A 34 -19.03 6.18 -4.25
C LEU A 34 -18.82 4.67 -4.01
N LEU A 35 -18.11 4.29 -2.95
CA LEU A 35 -17.86 2.90 -2.62
C LEU A 35 -19.13 2.14 -2.25
N ASN A 36 -20.04 2.76 -1.49
CA ASN A 36 -21.32 2.14 -1.18
C ASN A 36 -22.21 1.97 -2.43
N ASP A 37 -22.24 2.96 -3.32
CA ASP A 37 -23.01 2.91 -4.56
C ASP A 37 -22.48 1.83 -5.52
N GLN A 38 -21.15 1.66 -5.60
CA GLN A 38 -20.52 0.70 -6.51
C GLN A 38 -20.53 -0.73 -5.98
N LEU A 39 -20.35 -0.93 -4.68
CA LEU A 39 -20.19 -2.24 -4.07
C LEU A 39 -21.46 -2.76 -3.37
N GLY A 40 -22.38 -1.85 -3.05
CA GLY A 40 -23.66 -2.20 -2.41
C GLY A 40 -23.48 -3.03 -1.14
N ASP A 41 -24.23 -4.11 -1.05
CA ASP A 41 -24.20 -5.04 0.09
C ASP A 41 -23.20 -6.20 -0.09
N THR A 42 -22.37 -6.16 -1.15
CA THR A 42 -21.36 -7.20 -1.39
C THR A 42 -20.42 -7.32 -0.19
N THR A 43 -20.29 -8.55 0.31
CA THR A 43 -19.40 -8.84 1.46
C THR A 43 -18.05 -9.39 1.02
N LEU A 44 -17.10 -9.37 1.91
CA LEU A 44 -15.71 -9.81 1.62
C LEU A 44 -15.66 -11.28 1.14
N LYS A 45 -16.48 -12.19 1.67
CA LYS A 45 -16.52 -13.60 1.25
C LYS A 45 -17.00 -13.80 -0.18
N GLU A 46 -17.71 -12.83 -0.75
CA GLU A 46 -18.33 -12.90 -2.10
C GLU A 46 -17.38 -12.46 -3.21
N THR A 47 -16.16 -12.04 -2.87
CA THR A 47 -15.14 -11.69 -3.89
C THR A 47 -14.84 -12.89 -4.79
N LEU A 48 -14.76 -12.64 -6.11
CA LEU A 48 -14.58 -13.68 -7.13
C LEU A 48 -13.21 -14.37 -7.04
N THR A 49 -12.20 -13.70 -6.51
CA THR A 49 -10.85 -14.24 -6.31
C THR A 49 -10.42 -14.05 -4.85
N ASN A 50 -9.38 -14.73 -4.44
CA ASN A 50 -8.82 -14.52 -3.12
C ASN A 50 -8.20 -13.11 -3.05
N VAL A 51 -8.56 -12.39 -1.98
CA VAL A 51 -8.05 -11.05 -1.70
C VAL A 51 -7.40 -10.99 -0.33
N VAL A 52 -6.38 -10.14 -0.23
CA VAL A 52 -5.64 -9.83 1.00
C VAL A 52 -5.50 -8.32 1.06
N ILE A 53 -6.25 -7.69 1.95
CA ILE A 53 -6.34 -6.23 2.04
C ILE A 53 -5.93 -5.81 3.45
N PRO A 54 -4.75 -5.17 3.62
CA PRO A 54 -4.30 -4.69 4.91
C PRO A 54 -5.04 -3.42 5.31
N ALA A 55 -5.28 -3.27 6.60
CA ALA A 55 -5.66 -2.06 7.30
C ALA A 55 -4.97 -2.05 8.67
N PHE A 56 -5.10 -0.98 9.44
CA PHE A 56 -4.52 -0.89 10.77
C PHE A 56 -5.56 -0.50 11.80
N ASP A 57 -5.69 -1.29 12.87
CA ASP A 57 -6.59 -1.00 13.99
C ASP A 57 -5.89 -0.05 14.97
N ILE A 58 -6.40 1.18 15.08
CA ILE A 58 -5.82 2.20 15.97
C ILE A 58 -6.19 2.00 17.43
N ASN A 59 -7.24 1.25 17.72
CA ASN A 59 -7.64 0.96 19.11
C ASN A 59 -6.73 -0.09 19.73
N HIS A 60 -6.36 -1.11 18.96
CA HIS A 60 -5.52 -2.22 19.42
C HIS A 60 -4.05 -2.10 18.98
N LEU A 61 -3.72 -1.09 18.17
CA LEU A 61 -2.38 -0.83 17.61
C LEU A 61 -1.78 -2.05 16.91
N HIS A 62 -2.55 -2.71 16.03
CA HIS A 62 -2.06 -3.85 15.26
C HIS A 62 -2.62 -3.90 13.83
N PRO A 63 -1.88 -4.54 12.89
CA PRO A 63 -2.38 -4.75 11.53
C PRO A 63 -3.60 -5.67 11.50
N VAL A 64 -4.59 -5.29 10.71
CA VAL A 64 -5.73 -6.14 10.36
C VAL A 64 -5.61 -6.54 8.90
N ILE A 65 -5.62 -7.84 8.63
CA ILE A 65 -5.59 -8.35 7.27
C ILE A 65 -6.99 -8.89 6.93
N PHE A 66 -7.73 -8.14 6.14
CA PHE A 66 -8.98 -8.58 5.58
C PHE A 66 -8.73 -9.63 4.49
N SER A 67 -9.35 -10.79 4.61
CA SER A 67 -9.20 -11.88 3.66
C SER A 67 -10.52 -12.62 3.50
N ASN A 68 -10.94 -12.82 2.27
CA ASN A 68 -12.15 -13.59 1.97
C ASN A 68 -12.05 -15.06 2.39
N VAL A 69 -10.83 -15.60 2.51
CA VAL A 69 -10.62 -16.95 3.05
C VAL A 69 -11.07 -17.02 4.50
N LYS A 70 -10.71 -16.05 5.33
CA LYS A 70 -11.17 -15.98 6.74
C LYS A 70 -12.66 -15.67 6.82
N ALA A 71 -13.13 -14.76 5.98
CA ALA A 71 -14.54 -14.32 5.95
C ALA A 71 -15.54 -15.46 5.64
N ARG A 72 -15.11 -16.50 4.94
CA ARG A 72 -15.95 -17.67 4.64
C ARG A 72 -16.26 -18.54 5.88
N TRP A 73 -15.46 -18.43 6.93
CA TRP A 73 -15.54 -19.30 8.11
C TRP A 73 -15.91 -18.53 9.38
N ASP A 74 -15.81 -17.22 9.37
CA ASP A 74 -16.07 -16.39 10.53
C ASP A 74 -16.89 -15.17 10.09
N GLU A 75 -18.19 -15.17 10.45
CA GLU A 75 -19.11 -14.10 10.10
C GLU A 75 -18.66 -12.73 10.65
N LEU A 76 -18.01 -12.73 11.81
CA LEU A 76 -17.45 -11.49 12.37
C LEU A 76 -16.28 -10.93 11.56
N LYS A 77 -15.67 -11.74 10.69
CA LYS A 77 -14.59 -11.33 9.76
C LYS A 77 -15.10 -11.17 8.33
N ASN A 78 -16.42 -11.09 8.13
CA ASN A 78 -17.05 -10.90 6.84
C ASN A 78 -17.75 -9.53 6.73
N PRO A 79 -17.01 -8.42 6.75
CA PRO A 79 -17.56 -7.09 6.55
C PRO A 79 -18.06 -6.89 5.13
N LYS A 80 -18.81 -5.79 4.91
CA LYS A 80 -19.10 -5.31 3.57
C LYS A 80 -17.76 -4.92 2.88
N LEU A 81 -17.68 -5.17 1.59
CA LEU A 81 -16.48 -4.84 0.83
C LEU A 81 -16.25 -3.32 0.78
N ALA A 82 -17.33 -2.52 0.81
CA ALA A 82 -17.26 -1.07 0.94
C ALA A 82 -16.54 -0.65 2.24
N ASP A 83 -16.85 -1.27 3.39
CA ASP A 83 -16.20 -0.96 4.67
C ASP A 83 -14.72 -1.31 4.65
N VAL A 84 -14.36 -2.43 4.00
CA VAL A 84 -12.95 -2.82 3.81
C VAL A 84 -12.21 -1.79 2.95
N CYS A 85 -12.81 -1.35 1.83
CA CYS A 85 -12.20 -0.37 0.94
C CYS A 85 -12.05 1.00 1.62
N ILE A 86 -13.06 1.45 2.38
CA ILE A 86 -12.97 2.69 3.16
C ILE A 86 -11.85 2.58 4.20
N SER A 87 -11.77 1.46 4.91
CA SER A 87 -10.76 1.21 5.95
C SER A 87 -9.33 1.28 5.40
N THR A 88 -9.05 0.55 4.32
CA THR A 88 -7.71 0.49 3.71
C THR A 88 -7.30 1.79 3.04
N SER A 89 -8.25 2.69 2.78
CA SER A 89 -8.02 4.01 2.15
C SER A 89 -7.99 5.15 3.17
N ALA A 90 -8.25 4.90 4.46
CA ALA A 90 -8.37 5.93 5.50
C ALA A 90 -6.98 6.43 5.95
N ALA A 91 -6.23 7.02 5.00
CA ALA A 91 -4.87 7.51 5.23
C ALA A 91 -4.84 8.62 6.28
N PRO A 92 -4.08 8.46 7.38
CA PRO A 92 -3.94 9.49 8.40
C PRO A 92 -3.54 10.84 7.79
N THR A 93 -4.09 11.92 8.31
CA THR A 93 -3.98 13.30 7.82
C THR A 93 -4.76 13.62 6.54
N TYR A 94 -5.03 12.65 5.67
CA TYR A 94 -5.80 12.84 4.44
C TYR A 94 -7.28 12.55 4.63
N LEU A 95 -7.63 11.42 5.21
CA LEU A 95 -9.01 10.96 5.39
C LEU A 95 -9.30 10.62 6.86
N PRO A 96 -10.57 10.73 7.31
CA PRO A 96 -10.95 10.35 8.66
C PRO A 96 -10.74 8.86 8.89
N ALA A 97 -10.29 8.49 10.09
CA ALA A 97 -10.38 7.11 10.56
C ALA A 97 -11.81 6.59 10.44
N TYR A 98 -11.97 5.30 10.25
CA TYR A 98 -13.27 4.69 9.97
C TYR A 98 -13.63 3.62 11.00
N GLU A 99 -14.77 3.81 11.66
CA GLU A 99 -15.37 2.82 12.56
C GLU A 99 -16.55 2.13 11.87
N PHE A 100 -16.61 0.81 11.99
CA PHE A 100 -17.74 0.00 11.58
C PHE A 100 -17.83 -1.27 12.43
N GLN A 101 -18.92 -2.01 12.31
CA GLN A 101 -19.11 -3.26 13.04
C GLN A 101 -19.67 -4.37 12.16
N THR A 102 -19.33 -5.60 12.52
CA THR A 102 -19.96 -6.82 11.99
C THR A 102 -20.74 -7.52 13.11
N THR A 103 -21.79 -8.25 12.73
CA THR A 103 -22.60 -9.02 13.67
C THR A 103 -22.81 -10.42 13.12
N ASN A 104 -22.59 -11.44 13.92
CA ASN A 104 -22.84 -12.82 13.52
C ASN A 104 -24.30 -13.24 13.79
N SER A 105 -24.68 -14.44 13.31
CA SER A 105 -25.99 -15.04 13.47
C SER A 105 -26.41 -15.24 14.95
N MET A 106 -25.46 -15.28 15.88
CA MET A 106 -25.69 -15.39 17.32
C MET A 106 -25.87 -14.03 18.02
N GLY A 107 -25.80 -12.91 17.29
CA GLY A 107 -25.91 -11.57 17.83
C GLY A 107 -24.61 -10.99 18.43
N ASN A 108 -23.49 -11.72 18.36
CA ASN A 108 -22.21 -11.17 18.77
C ASN A 108 -21.74 -10.12 17.78
N THR A 109 -21.15 -9.03 18.27
CA THR A 109 -20.63 -7.95 17.45
C THR A 109 -19.10 -7.84 17.59
N HIS A 110 -18.46 -7.43 16.49
CA HIS A 110 -17.05 -7.04 16.46
C HIS A 110 -16.94 -5.63 15.88
N VAL A 111 -16.29 -4.74 16.61
CA VAL A 111 -16.07 -3.33 16.21
C VAL A 111 -14.67 -3.19 15.63
N PHE A 112 -14.58 -2.52 14.50
CA PHE A 112 -13.33 -2.20 13.80
C PHE A 112 -13.06 -0.70 13.88
N ASN A 113 -11.85 -0.31 14.28
CA ASN A 113 -11.41 1.08 14.37
C ASN A 113 -10.20 1.28 13.43
N MET A 114 -10.49 1.55 12.15
CA MET A 114 -9.55 1.38 11.07
C MET A 114 -8.94 2.70 10.57
N VAL A 115 -7.66 2.60 10.22
CA VAL A 115 -6.94 3.51 9.33
C VAL A 115 -6.26 2.72 8.22
N ASP A 116 -5.72 3.44 7.25
CA ASP A 116 -5.06 2.90 6.05
C ASP A 116 -4.04 1.79 6.35
N GLY A 117 -4.05 0.78 5.49
CA GLY A 117 -3.11 -0.33 5.56
C GLY A 117 -1.65 0.07 5.34
N GLY A 118 -1.41 1.20 4.69
CA GLY A 118 -0.07 1.76 4.50
C GLY A 118 0.67 2.07 5.80
N VAL A 119 -0.06 2.23 6.93
CA VAL A 119 0.57 2.38 8.25
C VAL A 119 1.42 1.17 8.65
N ALA A 120 1.04 -0.04 8.22
CA ALA A 120 1.74 -1.28 8.59
C ALA A 120 2.25 -2.10 7.38
N ALA A 121 1.68 -1.90 6.21
CA ALA A 121 1.97 -2.68 5.01
C ALA A 121 1.84 -1.81 3.75
N ASN A 122 2.62 -0.71 3.70
CA ASN A 122 2.68 0.18 2.53
C ASN A 122 3.09 -0.60 1.26
N ASN A 123 3.99 -1.56 1.41
CA ASN A 123 4.24 -2.61 0.42
C ASN A 123 3.61 -3.93 0.93
N PRO A 124 2.43 -4.34 0.41
CA PRO A 124 1.70 -5.50 0.93
C PRO A 124 2.24 -6.85 0.44
N THR A 125 3.32 -6.87 -0.34
CA THR A 125 3.85 -8.11 -0.97
C THR A 125 4.15 -9.20 0.06
N LEU A 126 4.85 -8.87 1.15
CA LEU A 126 5.18 -9.84 2.19
C LEU A 126 3.92 -10.34 2.93
N ALA A 127 2.94 -9.46 3.15
CA ALA A 127 1.66 -9.84 3.74
C ALA A 127 0.90 -10.83 2.85
N ALA A 128 0.89 -10.60 1.53
CA ALA A 128 0.28 -11.51 0.55
C ALA A 128 0.98 -12.87 0.54
N ILE A 129 2.31 -12.91 0.45
CA ILE A 129 3.11 -14.14 0.50
C ILE A 129 2.80 -14.92 1.79
N THR A 130 2.78 -14.23 2.93
CA THR A 130 2.48 -14.84 4.23
C THR A 130 1.08 -15.46 4.28
N GLN A 131 0.08 -14.81 3.70
CA GLN A 131 -1.29 -15.35 3.68
C GLN A 131 -1.41 -16.58 2.78
N VAL A 132 -0.73 -16.60 1.63
CA VAL A 132 -0.68 -17.77 0.74
C VAL A 132 0.04 -18.94 1.43
N SER A 133 1.16 -18.67 2.10
CA SER A 133 1.95 -19.71 2.81
C SER A 133 1.22 -20.34 3.99
N LYS A 134 0.34 -19.58 4.67
CA LYS A 134 -0.49 -20.14 5.76
C LYS A 134 -1.46 -21.22 5.29
N GLY A 135 -1.72 -21.28 4.00
CA GLY A 135 -2.67 -22.24 3.42
C GLY A 135 -4.12 -21.98 3.85
N THR A 136 -5.02 -22.82 3.33
CA THR A 136 -6.46 -22.77 3.64
C THR A 136 -6.86 -23.62 4.85
N ASN A 137 -5.90 -24.23 5.56
CA ASN A 137 -6.17 -25.12 6.68
C ASN A 137 -6.52 -24.34 7.94
N ILE A 138 -7.81 -24.07 8.10
CA ILE A 138 -8.40 -23.38 9.25
C ILE A 138 -8.33 -24.24 10.52
N CYS A 139 -8.35 -25.57 10.37
CA CYS A 139 -8.30 -26.50 11.49
C CYS A 139 -6.92 -26.55 12.20
N GLU A 140 -5.88 -26.02 11.59
CA GLU A 140 -4.52 -25.98 12.16
C GLU A 140 -3.87 -24.61 11.94
N PRO A 141 -4.32 -23.58 12.67
CA PRO A 141 -3.89 -22.20 12.44
C PRO A 141 -2.38 -21.96 12.68
N PHE A 142 -1.69 -22.90 13.33
CA PHE A 142 -0.25 -22.81 13.62
C PHE A 142 0.62 -23.73 12.74
N LYS A 143 0.02 -24.56 11.88
CA LYS A 143 0.79 -25.33 10.90
C LYS A 143 0.90 -24.52 9.61
N THR A 144 1.98 -23.78 9.50
CA THR A 144 2.42 -23.22 8.22
C THR A 144 3.04 -24.36 7.40
N LYS A 145 2.61 -24.51 6.15
CA LYS A 145 3.38 -25.31 5.20
C LYS A 145 4.72 -24.62 4.99
N PRO A 146 5.82 -25.40 4.77
CA PRO A 146 7.07 -24.81 4.32
C PRO A 146 6.78 -23.89 3.12
N MET A 147 7.40 -22.73 3.10
CA MET A 147 7.20 -21.74 2.03
C MET A 147 7.81 -22.31 0.75
N GLU A 148 6.96 -22.88 -0.11
CA GLU A 148 7.36 -23.46 -1.40
C GLU A 148 7.58 -22.33 -2.41
N THR A 149 8.64 -21.55 -2.24
CA THR A 149 8.99 -20.42 -3.11
C THR A 149 9.17 -20.82 -4.57
N GLU A 150 9.64 -22.03 -4.81
CA GLU A 150 9.79 -22.54 -6.17
C GLU A 150 8.45 -22.64 -6.92
N ARG A 151 7.35 -22.77 -6.18
CA ARG A 151 5.99 -22.86 -6.72
C ARG A 151 5.22 -21.53 -6.71
N MET A 152 5.76 -20.52 -6.05
CA MET A 152 5.14 -19.19 -6.02
C MET A 152 5.57 -18.35 -7.22
N LEU A 153 4.61 -17.69 -7.84
CA LEU A 153 4.86 -16.60 -8.77
C LEU A 153 4.31 -15.31 -8.14
N VAL A 154 5.18 -14.35 -7.91
CA VAL A 154 4.84 -13.09 -7.24
C VAL A 154 5.12 -11.91 -8.17
N LEU A 155 4.06 -11.23 -8.57
CA LEU A 155 4.13 -9.94 -9.24
C LEU A 155 3.84 -8.83 -8.23
N SER A 156 4.80 -7.95 -7.99
CA SER A 156 4.68 -6.80 -7.11
C SER A 156 4.74 -5.51 -7.92
N LEU A 157 3.62 -4.80 -7.96
CA LEU A 157 3.50 -3.53 -8.68
C LEU A 157 3.50 -2.39 -7.66
N GLY A 158 4.49 -1.51 -7.78
CA GLY A 158 4.55 -0.30 -6.96
C GLY A 158 3.71 0.82 -7.51
N THR A 159 3.37 1.77 -6.65
CA THR A 159 2.62 2.98 -7.01
C THR A 159 3.52 4.16 -7.39
N GLY A 160 4.82 3.94 -7.40
CA GLY A 160 5.84 4.97 -7.57
C GLY A 160 6.31 5.55 -6.23
N ALA A 161 7.57 5.96 -6.20
CA ALA A 161 8.18 6.66 -5.07
C ALA A 161 8.74 8.00 -5.55
N ALA A 162 8.65 9.01 -4.69
CA ALA A 162 9.26 10.31 -4.96
C ALA A 162 10.78 10.18 -4.99
N LYS A 163 11.43 10.99 -5.82
CA LYS A 163 12.87 11.12 -5.82
C LYS A 163 13.35 11.68 -4.47
N ASN A 164 14.10 10.89 -3.71
CA ASN A 164 14.53 11.21 -2.35
C ASN A 164 15.96 11.78 -2.30
N GLU A 165 16.28 12.74 -3.18
CA GLU A 165 17.59 13.39 -3.16
C GLU A 165 17.68 14.45 -2.05
N GLY A 166 18.28 14.09 -0.91
CA GLY A 166 18.65 15.05 0.13
C GLY A 166 17.47 15.76 0.82
N LYS A 167 16.26 15.17 0.79
CA LYS A 167 15.07 15.75 1.43
C LYS A 167 15.32 16.09 2.89
N TYR A 168 16.00 15.20 3.61
CA TYR A 168 16.39 15.40 5.00
C TYR A 168 17.89 15.21 5.17
N SER A 169 18.52 16.00 6.06
CA SER A 169 19.94 15.81 6.40
C SER A 169 20.11 15.66 7.91
N ALA A 170 21.05 14.81 8.34
CA ALA A 170 21.36 14.61 9.75
C ALA A 170 21.76 15.93 10.45
N THR A 171 22.51 16.80 9.74
CA THR A 171 22.91 18.12 10.28
C THR A 171 21.71 19.02 10.59
N LYS A 172 20.67 18.98 9.76
CA LYS A 172 19.42 19.72 9.99
C LYS A 172 18.59 19.03 11.07
N ALA A 173 18.39 17.73 10.96
CA ALA A 173 17.58 16.92 11.86
C ALA A 173 18.13 16.86 13.30
N ALA A 174 19.45 17.00 13.49
CA ALA A 174 20.08 17.09 14.81
C ALA A 174 19.58 18.28 15.67
N LYS A 175 18.95 19.26 15.01
CA LYS A 175 18.38 20.45 15.68
C LYS A 175 16.87 20.37 15.85
N TRP A 176 16.25 19.28 15.39
CA TRP A 176 14.80 19.12 15.42
C TRP A 176 14.31 18.73 16.81
N GLY A 177 13.30 19.47 17.27
CA GLY A 177 12.45 19.05 18.38
C GLY A 177 11.26 18.24 17.85
N MET A 178 10.36 17.83 18.74
CA MET A 178 9.19 17.01 18.42
C MET A 178 8.36 17.60 17.28
N PHE A 179 8.14 18.93 17.27
CA PHE A 179 7.35 19.58 16.21
C PHE A 179 7.98 19.43 14.82
N ASN A 180 9.30 19.58 14.69
CA ASN A 180 9.96 19.46 13.39
C ASN A 180 9.96 18.02 12.87
N TRP A 181 10.00 17.03 13.75
CA TRP A 181 9.84 15.62 13.37
C TRP A 181 8.44 15.33 12.83
N VAL A 182 7.40 15.97 13.38
CA VAL A 182 6.01 15.79 12.95
C VAL A 182 5.68 16.66 11.76
N TYR A 183 6.23 17.89 11.69
CA TYR A 183 5.96 18.84 10.61
C TYR A 183 7.15 19.76 10.35
N ASP A 184 7.72 19.71 9.15
CA ASP A 184 8.78 20.61 8.69
C ASP A 184 8.49 21.08 7.26
N ASN A 185 8.22 22.38 7.09
CA ASN A 185 8.04 23.03 5.78
C ASN A 185 7.02 22.34 4.83
N GLY A 186 5.92 21.86 5.35
CA GLY A 186 4.88 21.19 4.55
C GLY A 186 5.05 19.67 4.42
N ALA A 187 6.14 19.11 4.94
CA ALA A 187 6.41 17.68 5.00
C ALA A 187 6.13 17.11 6.40
N THR A 188 6.02 15.80 6.49
CA THR A 188 5.84 15.04 7.73
C THR A 188 7.00 14.07 7.92
N PRO A 189 8.20 14.54 8.34
CA PRO A 189 9.44 13.77 8.27
C PRO A 189 9.35 12.38 8.91
N ILE A 190 8.74 12.28 10.07
CA ILE A 190 8.62 11.00 10.77
C ILE A 190 7.76 10.00 9.99
N VAL A 191 6.65 10.46 9.38
CA VAL A 191 5.75 9.62 8.58
C VAL A 191 6.44 9.19 7.29
N ASP A 192 7.09 10.13 6.60
CA ASP A 192 7.82 9.87 5.35
C ASP A 192 8.90 8.81 5.58
N ILE A 193 9.75 9.00 6.61
CA ILE A 193 10.84 8.08 6.93
C ILE A 193 10.32 6.67 7.28
N PHE A 194 9.29 6.57 8.13
CA PHE A 194 8.73 5.26 8.49
C PHE A 194 8.07 4.56 7.32
N SER A 195 7.36 5.30 6.45
CA SER A 195 6.69 4.72 5.28
C SER A 195 7.69 4.18 4.27
N ASP A 196 8.73 4.97 3.96
CA ASP A 196 9.78 4.56 3.03
C ASP A 196 10.57 3.38 3.60
N ALA A 197 11.04 3.46 4.85
CA ALA A 197 11.79 2.39 5.50
C ALA A 197 10.97 1.08 5.59
N SER A 198 9.67 1.16 5.91
CA SER A 198 8.79 -0.01 5.94
C SER A 198 8.66 -0.67 4.56
N SER A 199 8.52 0.13 3.51
CA SER A 199 8.41 -0.36 2.13
C SER A 199 9.71 -1.01 1.65
N ASP A 200 10.84 -0.34 1.87
CA ASP A 200 12.17 -0.80 1.48
C ASP A 200 12.54 -2.12 2.18
N MET A 201 12.23 -2.23 3.47
CA MET A 201 12.47 -3.48 4.22
C MET A 201 11.68 -4.65 3.66
N VAL A 202 10.45 -4.44 3.15
CA VAL A 202 9.71 -5.51 2.46
C VAL A 202 10.42 -5.92 1.18
N ASP A 203 10.86 -4.97 0.36
CA ASP A 203 11.58 -5.26 -0.90
C ASP A 203 12.90 -5.98 -0.62
N PHE A 204 13.63 -5.57 0.44
CA PHE A 204 14.84 -6.23 0.90
C PHE A 204 14.55 -7.69 1.35
N HIS A 205 13.56 -7.90 2.20
CA HIS A 205 13.23 -9.25 2.69
C HIS A 205 12.74 -10.17 1.57
N VAL A 206 11.85 -9.70 0.70
CA VAL A 206 11.31 -10.50 -0.40
C VAL A 206 12.42 -10.77 -1.42
N GLY A 207 13.24 -9.78 -1.77
CA GLY A 207 14.40 -9.94 -2.66
C GLY A 207 15.37 -10.98 -2.13
N SER A 208 15.83 -10.85 -0.88
CA SER A 208 16.70 -11.83 -0.20
C SER A 208 16.13 -13.24 -0.23
N PHE A 209 14.83 -13.34 0.02
CA PHE A 209 14.12 -14.59 0.09
C PHE A 209 14.16 -15.33 -1.26
N PHE A 210 13.72 -14.69 -2.35
CA PHE A 210 13.74 -15.31 -3.68
C PHE A 210 15.15 -15.55 -4.22
N GLN A 211 16.15 -14.76 -3.82
CA GLN A 211 17.54 -15.00 -4.18
C GLN A 211 18.13 -16.23 -3.44
N SER A 212 17.91 -16.35 -2.14
CA SER A 212 18.46 -17.47 -1.34
C SER A 212 17.92 -18.82 -1.79
N PHE A 213 16.69 -18.88 -2.27
CA PHE A 213 16.10 -20.09 -2.85
C PHE A 213 16.38 -20.26 -4.35
N ARG A 214 17.21 -19.42 -4.97
CA ARG A 214 17.55 -19.46 -6.40
C ARG A 214 16.34 -19.42 -7.34
N CYS A 215 15.24 -18.80 -6.89
CA CYS A 215 14.00 -18.66 -7.65
C CYS A 215 13.68 -17.17 -7.97
N HIS A 216 14.71 -16.35 -8.17
CA HIS A 216 14.60 -14.92 -8.46
C HIS A 216 13.68 -14.60 -9.66
N LYS A 217 13.56 -15.51 -10.64
CA LYS A 217 12.65 -15.37 -11.80
C LYS A 217 11.17 -15.49 -11.43
N ASN A 218 10.86 -16.01 -10.25
CA ASN A 218 9.48 -16.13 -9.76
C ASN A 218 8.99 -14.87 -9.06
N TYR A 219 9.87 -13.90 -8.84
CA TYR A 219 9.53 -12.60 -8.26
C TYR A 219 9.84 -11.47 -9.25
N LEU A 220 8.83 -10.74 -9.66
CA LEU A 220 8.96 -9.54 -10.48
C LEU A 220 8.41 -8.34 -9.72
N ARG A 221 9.30 -7.40 -9.40
CA ARG A 221 8.95 -6.10 -8.82
C ARG A 221 9.11 -5.02 -9.88
N ILE A 222 8.08 -4.22 -10.11
CA ILE A 222 8.12 -3.06 -11.00
C ILE A 222 7.77 -1.83 -10.18
N GLN A 223 8.73 -0.92 -10.06
CA GLN A 223 8.61 0.29 -9.25
C GLN A 223 9.29 1.47 -9.95
N GLU A 224 8.60 2.60 -10.02
CA GLU A 224 9.23 3.88 -10.38
C GLU A 224 9.76 4.54 -9.12
N THR A 225 11.03 4.93 -9.11
CA THR A 225 11.72 5.49 -7.94
C THR A 225 12.12 6.96 -8.11
N ASP A 226 11.68 7.61 -9.20
CA ASP A 226 12.16 8.94 -9.58
C ASP A 226 11.00 9.91 -9.91
N LEU A 227 9.88 9.78 -9.18
CA LEU A 227 8.74 10.69 -9.37
C LEU A 227 9.08 12.07 -8.82
N SER A 228 8.68 13.12 -9.58
CA SER A 228 8.93 14.51 -9.19
C SER A 228 7.72 15.41 -9.50
N GLY A 229 7.61 16.53 -8.79
CA GLY A 229 6.52 17.49 -8.98
C GLY A 229 5.14 16.90 -8.62
N GLU A 230 4.11 17.20 -9.41
CA GLU A 230 2.72 16.77 -9.13
C GLU A 230 2.51 15.26 -9.15
N VAL A 231 3.25 14.52 -10.01
CA VAL A 231 3.12 13.05 -10.10
C VAL A 231 3.66 12.32 -8.87
N ALA A 232 4.46 12.99 -8.04
CA ALA A 232 4.94 12.46 -6.76
C ALA A 232 3.95 12.70 -5.60
N LEU A 233 2.89 13.49 -5.82
CA LEU A 233 1.90 13.80 -4.79
C LEU A 233 0.77 12.79 -4.81
N VAL A 234 0.36 12.32 -3.63
CA VAL A 234 -0.59 11.20 -3.49
C VAL A 234 -2.05 11.56 -3.76
N ASP A 235 -2.39 12.85 -3.83
CA ASP A 235 -3.78 13.32 -3.86
C ASP A 235 -4.10 14.30 -5.00
N ILE A 236 -3.26 14.40 -6.02
CA ILE A 236 -3.49 15.24 -7.20
C ILE A 236 -4.18 14.42 -8.29
N ALA A 237 -5.51 14.36 -8.24
CA ALA A 237 -6.35 13.61 -9.18
C ALA A 237 -6.86 14.44 -10.37
N THR A 238 -6.09 15.44 -10.84
CA THR A 238 -6.45 16.18 -12.04
C THR A 238 -6.28 15.32 -13.30
N GLU A 239 -7.11 15.53 -14.32
CA GLU A 239 -7.02 14.79 -15.58
C GLU A 239 -5.60 14.89 -16.20
N GLN A 240 -4.98 16.06 -16.09
CA GLN A 240 -3.62 16.27 -16.58
C GLN A 240 -2.59 15.40 -15.82
N ASN A 241 -2.69 15.34 -14.49
CA ASN A 241 -1.78 14.53 -13.67
C ASN A 241 -1.99 13.02 -13.91
N LEU A 242 -3.24 12.58 -14.05
CA LEU A 242 -3.55 11.18 -14.37
C LEU A 242 -2.99 10.77 -15.75
N LYS A 243 -3.03 11.68 -16.75
CA LYS A 243 -2.37 11.44 -18.04
C LYS A 243 -0.85 11.34 -17.90
N LYS A 244 -0.22 12.24 -17.14
CA LYS A 244 1.23 12.18 -16.87
C LYS A 244 1.61 10.86 -16.17
N LEU A 245 0.86 10.42 -15.16
CA LEU A 245 1.08 9.13 -14.48
C LEU A 245 0.96 7.95 -15.45
N THR A 246 0.02 8.01 -16.39
CA THR A 246 -0.11 6.99 -17.44
C THR A 246 1.13 6.94 -18.34
N GLU A 247 1.68 8.09 -18.73
CA GLU A 247 2.92 8.14 -19.52
C GLU A 247 4.13 7.64 -18.71
N VAL A 248 4.24 7.99 -17.42
CA VAL A 248 5.27 7.44 -16.53
C VAL A 248 5.20 5.90 -16.52
N GLY A 249 4.01 5.32 -16.39
CA GLY A 249 3.83 3.86 -16.43
C GLY A 249 4.26 3.24 -17.77
N LYS A 250 3.96 3.91 -18.90
CA LYS A 250 4.40 3.45 -20.24
C LYS A 250 5.92 3.51 -20.40
N GLU A 251 6.56 4.56 -19.90
CA GLU A 251 8.02 4.67 -19.96
C GLU A 251 8.69 3.66 -19.02
N LEU A 252 8.10 3.40 -17.85
CA LEU A 252 8.58 2.39 -16.91
C LEU A 252 8.59 0.98 -17.54
N LEU A 253 7.64 0.66 -18.40
CA LEU A 253 7.62 -0.62 -19.14
C LEU A 253 8.83 -0.78 -20.06
N LYS A 254 9.39 0.30 -20.57
CA LYS A 254 10.56 0.29 -21.47
C LYS A 254 11.88 0.26 -20.71
N LYS A 255 11.90 0.60 -19.41
CA LYS A 255 13.10 0.53 -18.57
C LYS A 255 13.54 -0.92 -18.39
N ALA A 256 14.84 -1.14 -18.17
CA ALA A 256 15.38 -2.44 -17.83
C ALA A 256 14.76 -2.97 -16.53
N VAL A 257 14.63 -4.29 -16.43
CA VAL A 257 14.28 -4.94 -15.16
C VAL A 257 15.29 -4.53 -14.09
N SER A 258 14.82 -4.14 -12.92
CA SER A 258 15.66 -3.78 -11.79
C SER A 258 15.34 -4.60 -10.56
N ARG A 259 16.32 -4.75 -9.68
CA ARG A 259 16.17 -5.40 -8.37
C ARG A 259 16.85 -4.59 -7.29
N VAL A 260 16.35 -4.73 -6.07
CA VAL A 260 17.02 -4.14 -4.92
C VAL A 260 18.38 -4.82 -4.72
N ASN A 261 19.44 -4.02 -4.70
CA ASN A 261 20.75 -4.46 -4.28
C ASN A 261 20.74 -4.58 -2.75
N LEU A 262 21.04 -5.77 -2.23
CA LEU A 262 20.94 -6.06 -0.79
C LEU A 262 22.04 -5.42 0.04
N GLU A 263 23.08 -4.86 -0.58
CA GLU A 263 24.16 -4.13 0.10
C GLU A 263 23.87 -2.63 0.18
N THR A 264 23.32 -2.06 -0.90
CA THR A 264 23.06 -0.61 -0.99
C THR A 264 21.64 -0.23 -0.66
N GLY A 265 20.67 -1.16 -0.80
CA GLY A 265 19.24 -0.90 -0.69
C GLY A 265 18.64 -0.23 -1.94
N GLU A 266 19.46 0.07 -2.96
CA GLU A 266 19.01 0.76 -4.17
C GLU A 266 18.54 -0.22 -5.24
N TYR A 267 17.64 0.23 -6.12
CA TYR A 267 17.23 -0.53 -7.30
C TYR A 267 18.27 -0.41 -8.40
N GLU A 268 18.82 -1.53 -8.81
CA GLU A 268 19.82 -1.61 -9.89
C GLU A 268 19.29 -2.43 -11.06
N ALA A 269 19.61 -2.02 -12.29
CA ALA A 269 19.26 -2.75 -13.49
C ALA A 269 19.95 -4.13 -13.50
N VAL A 270 19.23 -5.14 -13.96
CA VAL A 270 19.73 -6.51 -14.07
C VAL A 270 20.12 -6.82 -15.50
N ASP A 271 21.41 -7.06 -15.72
CA ASP A 271 21.92 -7.38 -17.05
C ASP A 271 21.29 -8.65 -17.61
N GLY A 272 20.87 -8.58 -18.89
CA GLY A 272 20.35 -9.74 -19.64
C GLY A 272 18.91 -10.13 -19.33
N GLU A 273 18.18 -9.40 -18.47
CA GLU A 273 16.76 -9.69 -18.20
C GLU A 273 15.77 -8.87 -19.05
N GLY A 274 16.27 -8.00 -19.92
CA GLY A 274 15.44 -7.21 -20.84
C GLY A 274 14.68 -6.08 -20.16
N THR A 275 13.58 -5.68 -20.77
CA THR A 275 12.71 -4.61 -20.27
C THR A 275 11.62 -5.14 -19.33
N ASN A 276 10.99 -4.24 -18.56
CA ASN A 276 9.86 -4.59 -17.70
C ASN A 276 8.68 -5.16 -18.51
N GLU A 277 8.45 -4.69 -19.76
CA GLU A 277 7.42 -5.23 -20.65
C GLU A 277 7.72 -6.67 -21.05
N GLU A 278 8.96 -6.97 -21.43
CA GLU A 278 9.40 -8.33 -21.77
C GLU A 278 9.27 -9.27 -20.57
N ALA A 279 9.69 -8.81 -19.37
CA ALA A 279 9.57 -9.56 -18.13
C ALA A 279 8.11 -9.83 -17.78
N LEU A 280 7.20 -8.86 -17.88
CA LEU A 280 5.76 -9.04 -17.68
C LEU A 280 5.17 -10.06 -18.65
N THR A 281 5.57 -10.00 -19.92
CA THR A 281 5.15 -10.97 -20.96
C THR A 281 5.58 -12.39 -20.59
N GLN A 282 6.81 -12.54 -20.12
CA GLN A 282 7.34 -13.83 -19.67
C GLN A 282 6.61 -14.33 -18.41
N PHE A 283 6.37 -13.43 -17.45
CA PHE A 283 5.63 -13.73 -16.23
C PHE A 283 4.20 -14.20 -16.53
N ALA A 284 3.52 -13.55 -17.47
CA ALA A 284 2.18 -13.95 -17.92
C ALA A 284 2.18 -15.36 -18.55
N LYS A 285 3.23 -15.72 -19.31
CA LYS A 285 3.39 -17.08 -19.85
C LYS A 285 3.55 -18.11 -18.72
N MET A 286 4.35 -17.82 -17.69
CA MET A 286 4.52 -18.70 -16.53
C MET A 286 3.20 -18.90 -15.77
N LEU A 287 2.44 -17.84 -15.53
CA LEU A 287 1.10 -17.92 -14.91
C LEU A 287 0.14 -18.77 -15.75
N SER A 288 0.13 -18.60 -17.07
CA SER A 288 -0.71 -19.39 -17.97
C SER A 288 -0.34 -20.88 -17.97
N GLN A 289 0.95 -21.19 -17.88
CA GLN A 289 1.43 -22.57 -17.78
C GLN A 289 1.03 -23.20 -16.43
N GLN A 290 1.22 -22.47 -15.34
CA GLN A 290 0.87 -22.94 -13.99
C GLN A 290 -0.63 -23.23 -13.85
N ARG A 291 -1.50 -22.40 -14.47
CA ARG A 291 -2.95 -22.64 -14.50
C ARG A 291 -3.37 -23.93 -15.18
N LYS A 292 -2.55 -24.45 -16.11
CA LYS A 292 -2.82 -25.69 -16.85
C LYS A 292 -2.35 -26.94 -16.10
N LEU A 293 -1.57 -26.79 -15.04
CA LEU A 293 -1.17 -27.93 -14.20
C LEU A 293 -2.38 -28.41 -13.41
N PRO A 294 -2.61 -29.76 -13.33
CA PRO A 294 -3.66 -30.28 -12.48
C PRO A 294 -3.40 -29.85 -11.03
N LEU A 295 -4.46 -29.42 -10.37
CA LEU A 295 -4.39 -29.18 -8.92
C LEU A 295 -3.97 -30.50 -8.28
N SER A 296 -2.81 -30.53 -7.64
CA SER A 296 -2.38 -31.68 -6.86
C SER A 296 -3.44 -31.99 -5.82
N PRO A 297 -3.86 -33.26 -5.64
CA PRO A 297 -4.89 -33.66 -4.69
C PRO A 297 -4.52 -33.28 -3.25
#